data_f94870a2ed8134942140d7d2839b0ba9
#
_entry.id   f94870a2ed8134942140d7d2839b0ba9
#
_cell.length_a   1.000
_cell.length_b   1.000
_cell.length_c   1.000
_cell.angle_alpha   90.00
_cell.angle_beta   90.00
_cell.angle_gamma   90.00
#
_symmetry.space_group_name_H-M   'P 1'
#
loop_
_entity.id
_entity.type
_entity.pdbx_description
1 polymer ?
#
loop_
_entity_poly.entity_id
_entity_poly.type
_entity_poly.pdbx_seq_one_letter_code
_entity_poly.pdbx_strand_id
1 'polypeptide(L)'
;MPDHRPRTLTLQNGKPPQPTFSDHEMNRRVAAMRRHMVAGQIEAVILTSMHCVNYFTDFVYTAFGRNYGCVITADRLTTISANIDGAQPWRQTFGHDNLIYTDWHKDNFFEAVRQLVGDAVTIGIELDHLTLQNHEKLRSVLPGRK
;
A
#
# COMPACT_ATOMS: atom_id res chain seq x y z
N MET A 1 -8.30 25.38 -14.16
CA MET A 1 -7.42 24.57 -15.04
C MET A 1 -7.25 23.18 -14.40
N PRO A 2 -7.28 22.09 -15.16
CA PRO A 2 -6.96 20.79 -14.60
C PRO A 2 -5.51 20.81 -14.11
N ASP A 3 -5.28 20.24 -12.91
CA ASP A 3 -3.94 20.17 -12.35
C ASP A 3 -3.14 19.08 -13.06
N HIS A 4 -2.09 19.44 -13.74
CA HIS A 4 -1.23 18.55 -14.53
C HIS A 4 -0.10 17.93 -13.70
N ARG A 5 0.01 18.24 -12.41
CA ARG A 5 1.03 17.66 -11.54
C ARG A 5 0.77 16.16 -11.33
N PRO A 6 1.79 15.32 -11.40
CA PRO A 6 1.60 13.89 -11.16
C PRO A 6 1.12 13.65 -9.72
N ARG A 7 0.16 12.75 -9.54
CA ARG A 7 -0.34 12.35 -8.22
C ARG A 7 0.49 11.25 -7.61
N THR A 8 1.11 10.43 -8.44
CA THR A 8 1.96 9.31 -8.05
C THR A 8 3.23 9.29 -8.87
N LEU A 9 4.27 8.67 -8.32
CA LEU A 9 5.54 8.42 -9.01
C LEU A 9 6.20 7.15 -8.45
N THR A 10 7.20 6.65 -9.16
CA THR A 10 8.08 5.59 -8.69
C THR A 10 9.52 6.10 -8.66
N LEU A 11 10.28 5.69 -7.64
CA LEU A 11 11.68 6.06 -7.50
C LEU A 11 12.46 4.83 -7.02
N GLN A 12 13.38 4.37 -7.86
CA GLN A 12 14.17 3.17 -7.64
C GLN A 12 15.66 3.53 -7.65
N ASN A 13 16.22 3.80 -6.50
CA ASN A 13 17.65 4.14 -6.39
C ASN A 13 18.27 3.61 -5.09
N GLY A 14 19.60 3.53 -5.10
CA GLY A 14 20.40 3.07 -3.98
C GLY A 14 20.41 1.55 -3.80
N LYS A 15 21.11 1.08 -2.76
CA LYS A 15 21.20 -0.34 -2.43
C LYS A 15 20.16 -0.69 -1.36
N PRO A 16 19.43 -1.81 -1.50
CA PRO A 16 18.59 -2.32 -0.43
C PRO A 16 19.43 -2.63 0.82
N PRO A 17 18.96 -2.34 2.03
CA PRO A 17 19.56 -2.84 3.25
C PRO A 17 19.37 -4.36 3.35
N GLN A 18 20.06 -4.97 4.30
CA GLN A 18 19.78 -6.37 4.61
C GLN A 18 18.36 -6.51 5.13
N PRO A 19 17.55 -7.44 4.59
CA PRO A 19 16.18 -7.63 5.05
C PRO A 19 16.17 -8.18 6.49
N THR A 20 15.12 -7.85 7.24
CA THR A 20 14.91 -8.33 8.61
C THR A 20 14.59 -9.82 8.64
N PHE A 21 13.85 -10.28 7.65
CA PHE A 21 13.42 -11.67 7.52
C PHE A 21 13.87 -12.27 6.19
N SER A 22 13.98 -13.59 6.16
CA SER A 22 14.31 -14.29 4.90
C SER A 22 13.19 -14.17 3.87
N ASP A 23 13.54 -14.25 2.59
CA ASP A 23 12.56 -14.27 1.50
C ASP A 23 11.54 -15.39 1.65
N HIS A 24 11.97 -16.54 2.17
CA HIS A 24 11.07 -17.66 2.47
C HIS A 24 9.99 -17.27 3.48
N GLU A 25 10.34 -16.61 4.57
CA GLU A 25 9.39 -16.17 5.59
C GLU A 25 8.44 -15.09 5.03
N MET A 26 8.97 -14.11 4.32
CA MET A 26 8.15 -13.06 3.73
C MET A 26 7.16 -13.63 2.70
N ASN A 27 7.62 -14.52 1.84
CA ASN A 27 6.74 -15.22 0.88
C ASN A 27 5.67 -16.05 1.59
N ARG A 28 6.01 -16.72 2.69
CA ARG A 28 5.05 -17.49 3.50
C ARG A 28 3.91 -16.59 4.02
N ARG A 29 4.24 -15.40 4.54
CA ARG A 29 3.25 -14.43 5.04
C ARG A 29 2.30 -13.99 3.94
N VAL A 30 2.85 -13.55 2.81
CA VAL A 30 2.06 -13.09 1.68
C VAL A 30 1.19 -14.22 1.12
N ALA A 31 1.73 -15.43 1.00
CA ALA A 31 0.97 -16.60 0.54
C ALA A 31 -0.18 -16.95 1.51
N ALA A 32 0.03 -16.79 2.82
CA ALA A 32 -1.04 -16.99 3.80
C ALA A 32 -2.18 -15.98 3.60
N MET A 33 -1.87 -14.69 3.42
CA MET A 33 -2.87 -13.66 3.12
C MET A 33 -3.63 -14.00 1.83
N ARG A 34 -2.93 -14.37 0.76
CA ARG A 34 -3.56 -14.72 -0.51
C ARG A 34 -4.50 -15.92 -0.41
N ARG A 35 -4.17 -16.92 0.42
CA ARG A 35 -5.12 -18.02 0.70
C ARG A 35 -6.40 -17.53 1.38
N HIS A 36 -6.29 -16.61 2.34
CA HIS A 36 -7.46 -16.00 2.97
C HIS A 36 -8.28 -15.16 1.98
N MET A 37 -7.60 -14.42 1.10
CA MET A 37 -8.26 -13.66 0.04
C MET A 37 -9.08 -14.60 -0.87
N VAL A 38 -8.50 -15.69 -1.33
CA VAL A 38 -9.20 -16.69 -2.15
C VAL A 38 -10.41 -17.28 -1.42
N ALA A 39 -10.23 -17.70 -0.16
CA ALA A 39 -11.32 -18.27 0.66
C ALA A 39 -12.46 -17.26 0.90
N GLY A 40 -12.13 -15.97 1.06
CA GLY A 40 -13.09 -14.89 1.28
C GLY A 40 -13.59 -14.22 0.01
N GLN A 41 -13.17 -14.68 -1.17
CA GLN A 41 -13.47 -14.03 -2.46
C GLN A 41 -13.07 -12.54 -2.48
N ILE A 42 -11.92 -12.23 -1.85
CA ILE A 42 -11.33 -10.89 -1.76
C ILE A 42 -10.29 -10.76 -2.88
N GLU A 43 -10.39 -9.71 -3.68
CA GLU A 43 -9.53 -9.50 -4.85
C GLU A 43 -8.33 -8.59 -4.54
N ALA A 44 -8.51 -7.66 -3.59
CA ALA A 44 -7.43 -6.82 -3.09
C ALA A 44 -7.57 -6.58 -1.59
N VAL A 45 -6.45 -6.39 -0.88
CA VAL A 45 -6.42 -6.01 0.53
C VAL A 45 -5.64 -4.73 0.68
N ILE A 46 -6.19 -3.75 1.39
CA ILE A 46 -5.55 -2.48 1.73
C ILE A 46 -5.21 -2.51 3.21
N LEU A 47 -3.92 -2.42 3.53
CA LEU A 47 -3.42 -2.37 4.90
C LEU A 47 -2.76 -1.01 5.15
N THR A 48 -3.08 -0.39 6.29
CA THR A 48 -2.61 0.97 6.63
C THR A 48 -1.98 1.06 8.01
N SER A 49 -2.14 0.04 8.87
CA SER A 49 -1.45 0.00 10.14
C SER A 49 0.05 -0.26 9.97
N MET A 50 0.86 0.40 10.80
CA MET A 50 2.30 0.25 10.76
C MET A 50 2.74 -1.22 10.91
N HIS A 51 2.13 -1.95 11.84
CA HIS A 51 2.49 -3.34 12.08
C HIS A 51 2.07 -4.27 10.93
N CYS A 52 0.90 -4.07 10.30
CA CYS A 52 0.52 -4.88 9.14
C CYS A 52 1.38 -4.56 7.92
N VAL A 53 1.64 -3.28 7.65
CA VAL A 53 2.55 -2.89 6.57
C VAL A 53 3.93 -3.51 6.80
N ASN A 54 4.52 -3.36 7.99
CA ASN A 54 5.81 -3.97 8.31
C ASN A 54 5.77 -5.49 8.21
N TYR A 55 4.73 -6.14 8.75
CA TYR A 55 4.61 -7.60 8.73
C TYR A 55 4.66 -8.20 7.32
N PHE A 56 4.01 -7.58 6.36
CA PHE A 56 3.95 -8.07 4.97
C PHE A 56 5.06 -7.54 4.07
N THR A 57 5.64 -6.38 4.40
CA THR A 57 6.55 -5.69 3.47
C THR A 57 7.96 -5.46 4.01
N ASP A 58 8.20 -5.73 5.29
CA ASP A 58 9.43 -5.35 6.03
C ASP A 58 9.69 -3.82 6.09
N PHE A 59 8.80 -3.01 5.53
CA PHE A 59 8.92 -1.56 5.57
C PHE A 59 8.37 -0.99 6.87
N VAL A 60 9.23 -0.29 7.62
CA VAL A 60 8.86 0.46 8.82
C VAL A 60 8.78 1.94 8.47
N TYR A 61 7.62 2.53 8.71
CA TYR A 61 7.40 3.97 8.54
C TYR A 61 7.07 4.64 9.87
N THR A 62 7.24 5.95 9.93
CA THR A 62 6.82 6.76 11.06
C THR A 62 5.61 7.62 10.68
N ALA A 63 4.54 7.51 11.47
CA ALA A 63 3.30 8.23 11.19
C ALA A 63 3.36 9.69 11.66
N PHE A 64 3.87 10.59 10.82
CA PHE A 64 3.88 12.03 11.06
C PHE A 64 2.74 12.74 10.31
N GLY A 65 1.49 12.28 10.50
CA GLY A 65 0.34 12.90 9.86
C GLY A 65 0.21 12.64 8.36
N ARG A 66 0.99 11.71 7.81
CA ARG A 66 0.90 11.21 6.43
C ARG A 66 0.36 9.79 6.41
N ASN A 67 -0.38 9.47 5.36
CA ASN A 67 -0.87 8.12 5.16
C ASN A 67 0.22 7.24 4.52
N TYR A 68 0.33 6.03 5.03
CA TYR A 68 1.14 4.95 4.46
C TYR A 68 0.26 3.71 4.35
N GLY A 69 0.67 2.78 3.52
CA GLY A 69 -0.05 1.54 3.39
C GLY A 69 0.65 0.54 2.49
N CYS A 70 0.03 -0.60 2.31
CA CYS A 70 0.33 -1.51 1.22
C CYS A 70 -0.96 -2.10 0.64
N VAL A 71 -0.88 -2.48 -0.61
CA VAL A 71 -1.95 -3.20 -1.31
C VAL A 71 -1.43 -4.58 -1.69
N ILE A 72 -2.20 -5.61 -1.34
CA ILE A 72 -1.94 -6.99 -1.72
C ILE A 72 -3.02 -7.43 -2.70
N THR A 73 -2.60 -7.90 -3.87
CA THR A 73 -3.46 -8.55 -4.87
C THR A 73 -3.02 -10.00 -5.07
N ALA A 74 -3.68 -10.72 -5.96
CA ALA A 74 -3.32 -12.10 -6.26
C ALA A 74 -1.85 -12.27 -6.67
N ASP A 75 -1.29 -11.28 -7.36
CA ASP A 75 0.03 -11.32 -7.99
C ASP A 75 1.02 -10.27 -7.45
N ARG A 76 0.55 -9.20 -6.80
CA ARG A 76 1.39 -8.07 -6.37
C ARG A 76 1.31 -7.82 -4.87
N LEU A 77 2.36 -7.22 -4.35
CA LEU A 77 2.46 -6.61 -3.02
C LEU A 77 3.20 -5.29 -3.21
N THR A 78 2.49 -4.18 -3.07
CA THR A 78 3.05 -2.85 -3.32
C THR A 78 2.86 -1.96 -2.10
N THR A 79 3.91 -1.35 -1.59
CA THR A 79 3.83 -0.32 -0.55
C THR A 79 3.42 1.02 -1.16
N ILE A 80 2.71 1.82 -0.35
CA ILE A 80 2.37 3.21 -0.68
C ILE A 80 3.02 4.12 0.35
N SER A 81 3.79 5.08 -0.12
CA SER A 81 4.53 6.01 0.75
C SER A 81 4.45 7.46 0.27
N ALA A 82 4.72 8.39 1.18
CA ALA A 82 4.79 9.80 0.86
C ALA A 82 6.11 10.15 0.15
N ASN A 83 6.07 11.15 -0.73
CA ASN A 83 7.24 11.60 -1.48
C ASN A 83 8.40 12.10 -0.59
N ILE A 84 8.10 12.55 0.63
CA ILE A 84 9.12 13.00 1.58
C ILE A 84 10.16 11.90 1.91
N ASP A 85 9.77 10.63 1.82
CA ASP A 85 10.66 9.50 2.11
C ASP A 85 11.54 9.13 0.91
N GLY A 86 11.27 9.69 -0.25
CA GLY A 86 12.00 9.41 -1.49
C GLY A 86 12.03 7.92 -1.84
N ALA A 87 13.20 7.39 -2.19
CA ALA A 87 13.37 5.99 -2.56
C ALA A 87 13.59 5.03 -1.37
N GLN A 88 13.55 5.51 -0.15
CA GLN A 88 13.76 4.67 1.04
C GLN A 88 12.74 3.51 1.11
N PRO A 89 11.44 3.74 0.92
CA PRO A 89 10.44 2.67 0.91
C PRO A 89 10.74 1.57 -0.12
N TRP A 90 11.14 1.95 -1.33
CA TRP A 90 11.53 0.98 -2.36
C TRP A 90 12.69 0.08 -1.91
N ARG A 91 13.73 0.65 -1.28
CA ARG A 91 14.87 -0.13 -0.80
C ARG A 91 14.51 -1.09 0.31
N GLN A 92 13.60 -0.69 1.21
CA GLN A 92 13.22 -1.44 2.41
C GLN A 92 12.05 -2.40 2.17
N THR A 93 11.23 -2.18 1.14
CA THR A 93 10.08 -3.02 0.86
C THR A 93 10.51 -4.37 0.30
N PHE A 94 10.05 -5.43 0.91
CA PHE A 94 10.18 -6.79 0.35
C PHE A 94 9.61 -6.84 -1.07
N GLY A 95 10.40 -7.40 -2.00
CA GLY A 95 10.04 -7.42 -3.43
C GLY A 95 10.25 -6.11 -4.18
N HIS A 96 10.69 -5.02 -3.48
CA HIS A 96 11.02 -3.73 -4.08
C HIS A 96 9.91 -3.12 -4.96
N ASP A 97 8.64 -3.32 -4.60
CA ASP A 97 7.52 -2.68 -5.29
C ASP A 97 6.93 -1.58 -4.39
N ASN A 98 7.09 -0.34 -4.80
CA ASN A 98 6.65 0.85 -4.07
C ASN A 98 6.07 1.88 -5.01
N LEU A 99 4.91 2.43 -4.63
CA LEU A 99 4.28 3.57 -5.29
C LEU A 99 4.32 4.77 -4.34
N ILE A 100 4.85 5.88 -4.82
CA ILE A 100 4.96 7.12 -4.06
C ILE A 100 3.81 8.04 -4.44
N TYR A 101 3.06 8.54 -3.47
CA TYR A 101 2.13 9.63 -3.72
C TYR A 101 2.82 10.99 -3.49
N THR A 102 2.51 11.95 -4.35
CA THR A 102 3.10 13.28 -4.30
C THR A 102 2.43 14.16 -3.24
N ASP A 103 3.21 15.04 -2.61
CA ASP A 103 2.79 15.79 -1.43
C ASP A 103 1.96 17.05 -1.71
N TRP A 104 1.74 17.41 -2.96
CA TRP A 104 1.00 18.63 -3.28
C TRP A 104 -0.50 18.56 -2.94
N HIS A 105 -1.02 17.34 -2.72
CA HIS A 105 -2.36 17.12 -2.20
C HIS A 105 -2.41 15.88 -1.31
N LYS A 106 -2.93 16.03 -0.09
CA LYS A 106 -2.97 14.96 0.91
C LYS A 106 -3.78 13.73 0.47
N ASP A 107 -4.75 13.91 -0.42
CA ASP A 107 -5.61 12.84 -0.90
C ASP A 107 -5.01 12.06 -2.08
N ASN A 108 -3.80 12.42 -2.53
CA ASN A 108 -3.06 11.64 -3.53
C ASN A 108 -2.73 10.22 -3.05
N PHE A 109 -2.71 9.97 -1.73
CA PHE A 109 -2.65 8.62 -1.17
C PHE A 109 -3.80 7.74 -1.67
N PHE A 110 -5.02 8.24 -1.66
CA PHE A 110 -6.20 7.47 -2.10
C PHE A 110 -6.19 7.22 -3.60
N GLU A 111 -5.62 8.14 -4.36
CA GLU A 111 -5.39 7.93 -5.79
C GLU A 111 -4.36 6.82 -6.05
N ALA A 112 -3.28 6.76 -5.24
CA ALA A 112 -2.34 5.65 -5.30
C ALA A 112 -3.01 4.31 -4.96
N VAL A 113 -3.86 4.28 -3.93
CA VAL A 113 -4.67 3.09 -3.60
C VAL A 113 -5.53 2.68 -4.80
N ARG A 114 -6.28 3.62 -5.39
CA ARG A 114 -7.14 3.36 -6.56
C ARG A 114 -6.35 2.74 -7.72
N GLN A 115 -5.17 3.29 -7.98
CA GLN A 115 -4.28 2.78 -9.05
C GLN A 115 -3.85 1.34 -8.80
N LEU A 116 -3.51 0.98 -7.54
CA LEU A 116 -3.02 -0.35 -7.19
C LEU A 116 -4.12 -1.40 -7.09
N VAL A 117 -5.29 -0.99 -6.59
CA VAL A 117 -6.47 -1.86 -6.50
C VAL A 117 -7.02 -2.21 -7.90
N GLY A 118 -6.86 -1.30 -8.87
CA GLY A 118 -7.28 -1.52 -10.25
C GLY A 118 -8.77 -1.83 -10.37
N ASP A 119 -9.12 -2.93 -10.99
CA ASP A 119 -10.51 -3.34 -11.25
C ASP A 119 -11.09 -4.24 -10.16
N ALA A 120 -10.37 -4.53 -9.07
CA ALA A 120 -10.85 -5.36 -7.97
C ALA A 120 -12.20 -4.84 -7.43
N VAL A 121 -13.17 -5.72 -7.27
CA VAL A 121 -14.53 -5.40 -6.82
C VAL A 121 -14.67 -5.61 -5.31
N THR A 122 -14.11 -6.68 -4.78
CA THR A 122 -14.19 -7.02 -3.37
C THR A 122 -12.86 -6.70 -2.68
N ILE A 123 -12.90 -5.77 -1.73
CA ILE A 123 -11.70 -5.20 -1.11
C ILE A 123 -11.73 -5.42 0.40
N GLY A 124 -10.68 -6.05 0.93
CA GLY A 124 -10.45 -6.17 2.36
C GLY A 124 -9.77 -4.91 2.92
N ILE A 125 -10.18 -4.50 4.10
CA ILE A 125 -9.62 -3.35 4.83
C ILE A 125 -9.43 -3.67 6.31
N GLU A 126 -8.57 -2.92 7.00
CA GLU A 126 -8.39 -3.01 8.46
C GLU A 126 -9.43 -2.14 9.17
N LEU A 127 -10.50 -2.76 9.70
CA LEU A 127 -11.57 -2.03 10.40
C LEU A 127 -11.13 -1.42 11.72
N ASP A 128 -10.16 -2.02 12.39
CA ASP A 128 -9.64 -1.59 13.68
C ASP A 128 -8.61 -0.45 13.59
N HIS A 129 -8.14 -0.15 12.39
CA HIS A 129 -7.14 0.91 12.16
C HIS A 129 -7.67 2.04 11.27
N LEU A 130 -8.53 1.71 10.31
CA LEU A 130 -9.00 2.69 9.33
C LEU A 130 -9.96 3.70 9.98
N THR A 131 -9.58 4.98 10.00
CA THR A 131 -10.48 6.03 10.49
C THR A 131 -11.72 6.17 9.59
N LEU A 132 -12.82 6.62 10.18
CA LEU A 132 -14.05 6.88 9.41
C LEU A 132 -13.80 7.85 8.25
N GLN A 133 -13.01 8.90 8.47
CA GLN A 133 -12.64 9.86 7.42
C GLN A 133 -11.91 9.17 6.25
N ASN A 134 -10.93 8.31 6.56
CA ASN A 134 -10.18 7.60 5.53
C ASN A 134 -11.06 6.58 4.80
N HIS A 135 -11.98 5.93 5.50
CA HIS A 135 -12.97 5.04 4.89
C HIS A 135 -13.88 5.78 3.89
N GLU A 136 -14.39 6.96 4.26
CA GLU A 136 -15.20 7.78 3.35
C GLU A 136 -14.42 8.19 2.10
N LYS A 137 -13.14 8.56 2.26
CA LYS A 137 -12.25 8.89 1.13
C LYS A 137 -11.97 7.69 0.23
N LEU A 138 -11.73 6.50 0.80
CA LEU A 138 -11.59 5.27 0.03
C LEU A 138 -12.86 5.01 -0.78
N ARG A 139 -14.03 5.10 -0.16
CA ARG A 139 -15.30 4.92 -0.87
C ARG A 139 -15.50 5.91 -2.01
N SER A 140 -15.03 7.15 -1.85
CA SER A 140 -15.15 8.16 -2.91
C SER A 140 -14.28 7.87 -4.13
N VAL A 141 -13.09 7.28 -3.94
CA VAL A 141 -12.18 6.94 -5.05
C VAL A 141 -12.40 5.53 -5.60
N LEU A 142 -13.13 4.68 -4.86
CA LEU A 142 -13.44 3.29 -5.21
C LEU A 142 -14.98 3.09 -5.26
N PRO A 143 -15.71 3.83 -6.10
CA PRO A 143 -17.16 3.75 -6.13
C PRO A 143 -17.65 2.35 -6.57
N GLY A 144 -18.71 1.85 -5.91
CA GLY A 144 -19.32 0.55 -6.24
C GLY A 144 -18.53 -0.68 -5.80
N ARG A 145 -17.42 -0.53 -5.11
CA ARG A 145 -16.64 -1.65 -4.53
C ARG A 145 -17.30 -2.15 -3.23
N LYS A 146 -17.12 -3.43 -2.94
CA LYS A 146 -17.61 -4.12 -1.74
C LYS A 146 -16.49 -4.30 -0.74
#